data_14ca744afa61429115ea5ca22a2625f7
#
_entry.id   14ca744afa61429115ea5ca22a2625f7
#
_cell.length_a   1.000
_cell.length_b   1.000
_cell.length_c   1.000
_cell.angle_alpha   90.00
_cell.angle_beta   90.00
_cell.angle_gamma   90.00
#
_symmetry.space_group_name_H-M   'P 1'
#
loop_
_entity.id
_entity.type
_entity.pdbx_description
1 polymer ?
#
loop_
_entity_poly.entity_id
_entity_poly.type
_entity_poly.pdbx_seq_one_letter_code
_entity_poly.pdbx_strand_id
1 'polypeptide(L)'
;SILWAGVLRYIIGDKLPVICYIAFSAMFLDYPLIAEVFIFYLQNGIAFIYAFIAIAIFDFYYIQTHKIEKKQRIIHILCSSIIVSAAIGFYESAANVYLFAVILMMLIDCIGEKRLNPSTLKNLFFTLFLMARILVYAIVERTLITRLCRAVFDIESYGYRSVQNALWIFRYPGRIQTIVRQIIRDYYVAGTKFYPITLFVLASLFFGVLVLAYTIYKKNGYIFLLGIGLYLSLFILSIPQGEVLPYRTNQMLSLFVAFALFEFCVIVQKCRYRLIRVLGMILAVSFIYNAAFDLNGWFAFEYQKNQAELAVIDNIAYELQKGYDIDNKPVVFIGEYQLGSATLDKCSIHSGDAGYQTIKSLNDWMEIETGEQYVYTQTLSESVVDWAIWGFSRYEGYNREMIRLFAARGCQLLWGGNELYEKALEREEELNRYPVNGYIKEYEDYIVVRF
;
A
#
# COMPACT_ATOMS: atom_id res chain seq x y z
N SER A 1 14.20 -5.35 -1.79
CA SER A 1 14.23 -6.10 -3.07
C SER A 1 15.35 -7.14 -3.10
N ILE A 2 16.61 -6.78 -2.76
CA ILE A 2 17.78 -7.70 -2.79
C ILE A 2 17.56 -8.94 -1.92
N LEU A 3 17.03 -8.80 -0.70
CA LEU A 3 16.71 -9.93 0.17
C LEU A 3 15.69 -10.88 -0.49
N TRP A 4 14.65 -10.34 -1.12
CA TRP A 4 13.66 -11.14 -1.84
C TRP A 4 14.25 -11.87 -3.04
N ALA A 5 15.10 -11.20 -3.81
CA ALA A 5 15.85 -11.87 -4.88
C ALA A 5 16.74 -13.00 -4.34
N GLY A 6 17.39 -12.79 -3.19
CA GLY A 6 18.16 -13.81 -2.47
C GLY A 6 17.31 -15.00 -2.03
N VAL A 7 16.12 -14.75 -1.47
CA VAL A 7 15.15 -15.79 -1.08
C VAL A 7 14.71 -16.59 -2.30
N LEU A 8 14.32 -15.92 -3.38
CA LEU A 8 13.96 -16.59 -4.65
C LEU A 8 15.12 -17.44 -5.18
N ARG A 9 16.35 -16.91 -5.17
CA ARG A 9 17.53 -17.65 -5.60
C ARG A 9 17.78 -18.88 -4.74
N TYR A 10 17.59 -18.77 -3.43
CA TYR A 10 17.73 -19.90 -2.51
C TYR A 10 16.67 -20.99 -2.75
N ILE A 11 15.42 -20.59 -3.00
CA ILE A 11 14.32 -21.52 -3.27
C ILE A 11 14.49 -22.18 -4.64
N ILE A 12 14.78 -21.39 -5.68
CA ILE A 12 14.87 -21.87 -7.08
C ILE A 12 16.21 -22.58 -7.34
N GLY A 13 17.30 -22.11 -6.70
CA GLY A 13 18.67 -22.57 -6.90
C GLY A 13 19.43 -21.75 -7.94
N ASP A 14 20.75 -21.95 -7.98
CA ASP A 14 21.72 -21.13 -8.76
C ASP A 14 21.67 -21.30 -10.30
N LYS A 15 20.69 -22.00 -10.84
CA LYS A 15 20.63 -22.36 -12.26
C LYS A 15 20.10 -21.26 -13.18
N LEU A 16 19.52 -20.20 -12.63
CA LEU A 16 18.93 -19.13 -13.43
C LEU A 16 19.90 -17.97 -13.64
N PRO A 17 19.85 -17.29 -14.80
CA PRO A 17 20.65 -16.11 -15.07
C PRO A 17 20.36 -14.98 -14.07
N VAL A 18 21.41 -14.29 -13.63
CA VAL A 18 21.32 -13.16 -12.68
C VAL A 18 20.36 -12.07 -13.17
N ILE A 19 20.27 -11.86 -14.48
CA ILE A 19 19.42 -10.86 -15.10
C ILE A 19 17.92 -11.02 -14.71
N CYS A 20 17.43 -12.26 -14.49
CA CYS A 20 16.06 -12.50 -14.04
C CYS A 20 15.84 -11.93 -12.63
N TYR A 21 16.80 -12.09 -11.72
CA TYR A 21 16.72 -11.53 -10.37
C TYR A 21 16.86 -10.01 -10.35
N ILE A 22 17.65 -9.45 -11.27
CA ILE A 22 17.74 -8.00 -11.46
C ILE A 22 16.39 -7.45 -11.93
N ALA A 23 15.77 -8.08 -12.95
CA ALA A 23 14.46 -7.67 -13.45
C ALA A 23 13.37 -7.74 -12.37
N PHE A 24 13.38 -8.81 -11.55
CA PHE A 24 12.52 -8.90 -10.38
C PHE A 24 12.72 -7.73 -9.41
N SER A 25 13.98 -7.46 -9.04
CA SER A 25 14.31 -6.43 -8.07
C SER A 25 13.95 -5.02 -8.56
N ALA A 26 14.19 -4.75 -9.85
CA ALA A 26 13.85 -3.49 -10.48
C ALA A 26 12.34 -3.29 -10.52
N MET A 27 11.57 -4.24 -11.05
CA MET A 27 10.10 -4.13 -11.07
C MET A 27 9.50 -4.03 -9.68
N PHE A 28 10.04 -4.73 -8.69
CA PHE A 28 9.56 -4.64 -7.31
C PHE A 28 9.74 -3.26 -6.71
N LEU A 29 10.81 -2.55 -7.06
CA LEU A 29 11.09 -1.19 -6.57
C LEU A 29 10.37 -0.12 -7.37
N ASP A 30 10.23 -0.33 -8.68
CA ASP A 30 9.72 0.68 -9.60
C ASP A 30 8.20 0.58 -9.80
N TYR A 31 7.54 -0.47 -9.24
CA TYR A 31 6.10 -0.60 -9.38
C TYR A 31 5.37 0.55 -8.67
N PRO A 32 4.56 1.35 -9.39
CA PRO A 32 4.05 2.64 -8.88
C PRO A 32 3.24 2.56 -7.59
N LEU A 33 2.63 1.42 -7.27
CA LEU A 33 1.94 1.20 -6.01
C LEU A 33 2.85 1.45 -4.79
N ILE A 34 4.15 1.24 -4.94
CA ILE A 34 5.11 1.45 -3.86
C ILE A 34 5.23 2.93 -3.49
N ALA A 35 4.86 3.84 -4.43
CA ALA A 35 4.86 5.29 -4.17
C ALA A 35 3.93 5.66 -3.01
N GLU A 36 2.69 5.14 -3.03
CA GLU A 36 1.74 5.39 -1.93
C GLU A 36 2.31 4.93 -0.59
N VAL A 37 2.97 3.78 -0.61
CA VAL A 37 3.58 3.22 0.58
C VAL A 37 4.75 4.07 1.07
N PHE A 38 5.62 4.52 0.19
CA PHE A 38 6.74 5.41 0.55
C PHE A 38 6.27 6.77 1.04
N ILE A 39 5.26 7.35 0.42
CA ILE A 39 4.73 8.66 0.82
C ILE A 39 4.07 8.57 2.19
N PHE A 40 3.26 7.53 2.46
CA PHE A 40 2.61 7.34 3.75
C PHE A 40 3.56 6.90 4.86
N TYR A 41 4.58 6.10 4.53
CA TYR A 41 5.47 5.45 5.50
C TYR A 41 6.92 5.89 5.34
N LEU A 42 7.16 7.14 4.95
CA LEU A 42 8.48 7.78 4.97
C LEU A 42 9.27 7.50 6.26
N GLN A 43 8.59 7.02 7.28
CA GLN A 43 9.15 6.69 8.57
C GLN A 43 9.65 5.23 8.66
N ASN A 44 10.36 4.75 7.66
CA ASN A 44 11.21 3.55 7.80
C ASN A 44 10.52 2.18 7.90
N GLY A 45 9.21 2.09 8.11
CA GLY A 45 8.54 0.81 8.39
C GLY A 45 8.53 -0.19 7.25
N ILE A 46 8.31 0.27 6.00
CA ILE A 46 8.07 -0.64 4.88
C ILE A 46 9.28 -1.48 4.50
N ALA A 47 10.48 -0.91 4.55
CA ALA A 47 11.70 -1.63 4.24
C ALA A 47 11.91 -2.78 5.26
N PHE A 48 11.62 -2.51 6.54
CA PHE A 48 11.68 -3.52 7.60
C PHE A 48 10.60 -4.59 7.43
N ILE A 49 9.36 -4.22 7.04
CA ILE A 49 8.31 -5.20 6.76
C ILE A 49 8.78 -6.21 5.73
N TYR A 50 9.22 -5.73 4.57
CA TYR A 50 9.70 -6.63 3.51
C TYR A 50 10.94 -7.40 3.91
N ALA A 51 11.88 -6.80 4.65
CA ALA A 51 13.08 -7.49 5.13
C ALA A 51 12.73 -8.61 6.12
N PHE A 52 11.90 -8.32 7.12
CA PHE A 52 11.49 -9.30 8.12
C PHE A 52 10.70 -10.45 7.50
N ILE A 53 9.75 -10.15 6.61
CA ILE A 53 9.02 -11.21 5.93
C ILE A 53 9.95 -12.05 5.05
N ALA A 54 10.90 -11.45 4.33
CA ALA A 54 11.87 -12.20 3.54
C ALA A 54 12.71 -13.15 4.41
N ILE A 55 13.17 -12.70 5.58
CA ILE A 55 13.91 -13.52 6.55
C ILE A 55 13.01 -14.64 7.09
N ALA A 56 11.77 -14.35 7.44
CA ALA A 56 10.83 -15.36 7.93
C ALA A 56 10.51 -16.42 6.87
N ILE A 57 10.40 -16.04 5.59
CA ILE A 57 10.20 -16.99 4.48
C ILE A 57 11.43 -17.84 4.24
N PHE A 58 12.63 -17.26 4.32
CA PHE A 58 13.87 -18.03 4.25
C PHE A 58 13.94 -19.09 5.35
N ASP A 59 13.67 -18.70 6.60
CA ASP A 59 13.66 -19.60 7.75
C ASP A 59 12.56 -20.66 7.64
N PHE A 60 11.36 -20.26 7.21
CA PHE A 60 10.25 -21.17 6.95
C PHE A 60 10.63 -22.26 5.93
N TYR A 61 11.26 -21.87 4.80
CA TYR A 61 11.72 -22.82 3.79
C TYR A 61 12.84 -23.72 4.32
N TYR A 62 13.73 -23.17 5.13
CA TYR A 62 14.79 -23.94 5.78
C TYR A 62 14.23 -25.02 6.68
N ILE A 63 13.27 -24.69 7.56
CA ILE A 63 12.56 -25.64 8.45
C ILE A 63 11.91 -26.78 7.67
N GLN A 64 11.39 -26.49 6.48
CA GLN A 64 10.68 -27.46 5.65
C GLN A 64 11.62 -28.40 4.89
N THR A 65 12.78 -27.92 4.50
CA THR A 65 13.68 -28.62 3.56
C THR A 65 14.83 -29.33 4.23
N HIS A 66 15.12 -29.01 5.50
CA HIS A 66 16.22 -29.61 6.24
C HIS A 66 15.72 -30.52 7.36
N LYS A 67 16.50 -31.58 7.64
CA LYS A 67 16.25 -32.42 8.80
C LYS A 67 16.86 -31.72 10.01
N ILE A 68 16.00 -31.11 10.82
CA ILE A 68 16.38 -30.42 12.05
C ILE A 68 15.76 -31.15 13.27
N GLU A 69 16.47 -31.13 14.38
CA GLU A 69 16.00 -31.70 15.62
C GLU A 69 14.72 -30.99 16.11
N LYS A 70 13.87 -31.73 16.85
CA LYS A 70 12.61 -31.19 17.38
C LYS A 70 12.81 -29.90 18.19
N LYS A 71 13.87 -29.83 19.01
CA LYS A 71 14.19 -28.64 19.82
C LYS A 71 14.56 -27.45 18.95
N GLN A 72 15.44 -27.65 17.98
CA GLN A 72 15.83 -26.58 17.01
C GLN A 72 14.63 -26.10 16.20
N ARG A 73 13.77 -27.03 15.75
CA ARG A 73 12.55 -26.68 15.01
C ARG A 73 11.63 -25.76 15.80
N ILE A 74 11.47 -26.00 17.12
CA ILE A 74 10.69 -25.11 17.98
C ILE A 74 11.33 -23.72 18.04
N ILE A 75 12.64 -23.65 18.20
CA ILE A 75 13.36 -22.36 18.24
C ILE A 75 13.15 -21.59 16.94
N HIS A 76 13.32 -22.22 15.78
CA HIS A 76 13.07 -21.60 14.48
C HIS A 76 11.64 -21.08 14.35
N ILE A 77 10.63 -21.86 14.77
CA ILE A 77 9.23 -21.43 14.74
C ILE A 77 9.02 -20.17 15.61
N LEU A 78 9.60 -20.13 16.80
CA LEU A 78 9.50 -18.98 17.70
C LEU A 78 10.24 -17.76 17.14
N CYS A 79 11.44 -17.94 16.59
CA CYS A 79 12.16 -16.85 15.94
C CYS A 79 11.40 -16.29 14.74
N SER A 80 10.89 -17.17 13.87
CA SER A 80 10.05 -16.75 12.74
C SER A 80 8.79 -16.00 13.22
N SER A 81 8.12 -16.45 14.29
CA SER A 81 6.92 -15.77 14.80
C SER A 81 7.26 -14.39 15.35
N ILE A 82 8.37 -14.22 16.06
CA ILE A 82 8.83 -12.91 16.56
C ILE A 82 9.13 -11.95 15.38
N ILE A 83 9.80 -12.44 14.34
CA ILE A 83 10.12 -11.64 13.14
C ILE A 83 8.84 -11.20 12.42
N VAL A 84 7.89 -12.13 12.24
CA VAL A 84 6.58 -11.82 11.64
C VAL A 84 5.78 -10.87 12.52
N SER A 85 5.82 -11.06 13.86
CA SER A 85 5.20 -10.16 14.85
C SER A 85 5.73 -8.75 14.73
N ALA A 86 7.06 -8.58 14.60
CA ALA A 86 7.68 -7.30 14.39
C ALA A 86 7.22 -6.64 13.09
N ALA A 87 7.14 -7.40 11.98
CA ALA A 87 6.62 -6.89 10.71
C ALA A 87 5.16 -6.42 10.82
N ILE A 88 4.29 -7.21 11.47
CA ILE A 88 2.88 -6.86 11.73
C ILE A 88 2.79 -5.63 12.66
N GLY A 89 3.75 -5.45 13.55
CA GLY A 89 3.85 -4.29 14.43
C GLY A 89 4.04 -2.98 13.67
N PHE A 90 4.78 -3.00 12.56
CA PHE A 90 4.88 -1.84 11.66
C PHE A 90 3.60 -1.61 10.86
N TYR A 91 3.00 -2.66 10.34
CA TYR A 91 1.74 -2.55 9.61
C TYR A 91 1.02 -3.90 9.50
N GLU A 92 -0.28 -3.90 9.76
CA GLU A 92 -1.08 -5.14 9.85
C GLU A 92 -1.12 -5.94 8.55
N SER A 93 -1.00 -5.28 7.40
CA SER A 93 -0.97 -5.98 6.10
C SER A 93 0.27 -6.87 5.89
N ALA A 94 1.31 -6.73 6.73
CA ALA A 94 2.47 -7.62 6.71
C ALA A 94 2.09 -9.10 6.89
N ALA A 95 1.01 -9.37 7.64
CA ALA A 95 0.46 -10.73 7.77
C ALA A 95 0.06 -11.30 6.40
N ASN A 96 -0.51 -10.46 5.53
CA ASN A 96 -0.91 -10.88 4.20
C ASN A 96 0.29 -11.04 3.24
N VAL A 97 1.30 -10.18 3.36
CA VAL A 97 2.57 -10.37 2.62
C VAL A 97 3.22 -11.71 3.00
N TYR A 98 3.19 -12.08 4.27
CA TYR A 98 3.68 -13.39 4.73
C TYR A 98 2.86 -14.55 4.13
N LEU A 99 1.54 -14.48 4.19
CA LEU A 99 0.64 -15.48 3.60
C LEU A 99 0.90 -15.64 2.09
N PHE A 100 0.92 -14.53 1.36
CA PHE A 100 1.22 -14.51 -0.07
C PHE A 100 2.56 -15.17 -0.38
N ALA A 101 3.59 -14.80 0.37
CA ALA A 101 4.95 -15.30 0.16
C ALA A 101 5.09 -16.81 0.42
N VAL A 102 4.41 -17.35 1.45
CA VAL A 102 4.40 -18.80 1.69
C VAL A 102 3.70 -19.55 0.56
N ILE A 103 2.55 -19.05 0.09
CA ILE A 103 1.83 -19.68 -1.03
C ILE A 103 2.69 -19.62 -2.31
N LEU A 104 3.34 -18.48 -2.56
CA LEU A 104 4.25 -18.31 -3.69
C LEU A 104 5.41 -19.32 -3.63
N MET A 105 6.03 -19.45 -2.48
CA MET A 105 7.11 -20.42 -2.25
C MET A 105 6.63 -21.86 -2.53
N MET A 106 5.44 -22.23 -2.05
CA MET A 106 4.85 -23.54 -2.30
C MET A 106 4.58 -23.76 -3.79
N LEU A 107 4.10 -22.74 -4.49
CA LEU A 107 3.84 -22.80 -5.94
C LEU A 107 5.14 -23.02 -6.72
N ILE A 108 6.20 -22.25 -6.42
CA ILE A 108 7.53 -22.40 -7.04
C ILE A 108 8.08 -23.80 -6.82
N ASP A 109 7.98 -24.31 -5.61
CA ASP A 109 8.49 -25.64 -5.26
C ASP A 109 7.71 -26.75 -5.97
N CYS A 110 6.39 -26.60 -6.09
CA CYS A 110 5.52 -27.51 -6.81
C CYS A 110 5.83 -27.55 -8.31
N ILE A 111 6.08 -26.40 -8.93
CA ILE A 111 6.49 -26.30 -10.33
C ILE A 111 7.87 -26.91 -10.55
N GLY A 112 8.80 -26.66 -9.63
CA GLY A 112 10.19 -27.13 -9.69
C GLY A 112 10.40 -28.59 -9.33
N GLU A 113 9.37 -29.30 -8.89
CA GLU A 113 9.45 -30.70 -8.36
C GLU A 113 10.52 -30.87 -7.29
N LYS A 114 10.66 -29.86 -6.42
CA LYS A 114 11.70 -29.85 -5.41
C LYS A 114 11.23 -30.46 -4.08
N ARG A 115 11.94 -30.14 -3.02
CA ARG A 115 11.94 -30.83 -1.73
C ARG A 115 10.62 -30.79 -0.97
N LEU A 116 9.81 -29.75 -1.14
CA LEU A 116 8.53 -29.64 -0.44
C LEU A 116 7.44 -30.53 -1.02
N ASN A 117 7.60 -30.91 -2.27
CA ASN A 117 6.64 -31.68 -3.06
C ASN A 117 5.21 -31.66 -2.46
N PRO A 118 4.43 -30.57 -2.60
CA PRO A 118 3.07 -30.50 -2.11
C PRO A 118 2.11 -31.38 -2.91
N SER A 119 2.67 -32.28 -3.73
CA SER A 119 1.93 -33.26 -4.52
C SER A 119 1.08 -34.20 -3.67
N THR A 120 1.30 -34.25 -2.37
CA THR A 120 0.43 -34.97 -1.45
C THR A 120 -0.37 -33.99 -0.59
N LEU A 121 -1.67 -34.24 -0.47
CA LEU A 121 -2.58 -33.46 0.37
C LEU A 121 -2.03 -33.29 1.81
N LYS A 122 -1.37 -34.33 2.33
CA LYS A 122 -0.74 -34.33 3.64
C LYS A 122 0.37 -33.27 3.76
N ASN A 123 1.24 -33.16 2.76
CA ASN A 123 2.32 -32.17 2.77
C ASN A 123 1.78 -30.74 2.62
N LEU A 124 0.76 -30.55 1.80
CA LEU A 124 0.05 -29.28 1.68
C LEU A 124 -0.53 -28.84 3.03
N PHE A 125 -1.31 -29.71 3.69
CA PHE A 125 -1.88 -29.42 5.01
C PHE A 125 -0.80 -29.13 6.06
N PHE A 126 0.27 -29.91 6.06
CA PHE A 126 1.35 -29.72 7.02
C PHE A 126 2.03 -28.35 6.85
N THR A 127 2.29 -27.94 5.61
CA THR A 127 2.89 -26.64 5.30
C THR A 127 1.96 -25.48 5.67
N LEU A 128 0.68 -25.59 5.32
CA LEU A 128 -0.34 -24.61 5.71
C LEU A 128 -0.54 -24.53 7.22
N PHE A 129 -0.50 -25.68 7.91
CA PHE A 129 -0.58 -25.72 9.36
C PHE A 129 0.62 -25.04 10.03
N LEU A 130 1.83 -25.27 9.52
CA LEU A 130 3.03 -24.58 10.03
C LEU A 130 2.95 -23.08 9.81
N MET A 131 2.52 -22.65 8.62
CA MET A 131 2.28 -21.24 8.30
C MET A 131 1.27 -20.61 9.27
N ALA A 132 0.12 -21.24 9.43
CA ALA A 132 -0.93 -20.75 10.34
C ALA A 132 -0.42 -20.69 11.79
N ARG A 133 0.36 -21.67 12.23
CA ARG A 133 0.94 -21.69 13.57
C ARG A 133 1.88 -20.51 13.81
N ILE A 134 2.78 -20.21 12.87
CA ILE A 134 3.69 -19.06 12.98
C ILE A 134 2.89 -17.76 13.02
N LEU A 135 1.89 -17.61 12.14
CA LEU A 135 1.05 -16.43 12.08
C LEU A 135 0.24 -16.22 13.36
N VAL A 136 -0.37 -17.28 13.91
CA VAL A 136 -1.11 -17.21 15.18
C VAL A 136 -0.19 -16.77 16.32
N TYR A 137 1.01 -17.38 16.43
CA TYR A 137 1.98 -16.97 17.44
C TYR A 137 2.38 -15.51 17.27
N ALA A 138 2.67 -15.07 16.06
CA ALA A 138 3.01 -13.68 15.77
C ALA A 138 1.92 -12.69 16.19
N ILE A 139 0.65 -13.01 15.93
CA ILE A 139 -0.50 -12.19 16.34
C ILE A 139 -0.63 -12.14 17.87
N VAL A 140 -0.46 -13.29 18.55
CA VAL A 140 -0.50 -13.36 20.02
C VAL A 140 0.64 -12.54 20.62
N GLU A 141 1.86 -12.74 20.14
CA GLU A 141 3.06 -12.01 20.59
C GLU A 141 2.89 -10.49 20.41
N ARG A 142 2.43 -10.05 19.23
CA ARG A 142 2.13 -8.63 18.97
C ARG A 142 1.11 -8.09 19.98
N THR A 143 0.02 -8.84 20.20
CA THR A 143 -1.04 -8.42 21.13
C THR A 143 -0.51 -8.26 22.54
N LEU A 144 0.34 -9.20 23.00
CA LEU A 144 0.97 -9.15 24.32
C LEU A 144 1.94 -7.95 24.43
N ILE A 145 2.80 -7.75 23.43
CA ILE A 145 3.73 -6.62 23.37
C ILE A 145 2.96 -5.30 23.39
N THR A 146 1.91 -5.16 22.59
CA THR A 146 1.09 -3.95 22.55
C THR A 146 0.44 -3.66 23.91
N ARG A 147 -0.10 -4.68 24.59
CA ARG A 147 -0.68 -4.52 25.94
C ARG A 147 0.38 -4.11 26.96
N LEU A 148 1.57 -4.73 26.90
CA LEU A 148 2.67 -4.40 27.77
C LEU A 148 3.14 -2.95 27.57
N CYS A 149 3.35 -2.54 26.31
CA CYS A 149 3.76 -1.19 25.98
C CYS A 149 2.74 -0.15 26.49
N ARG A 150 1.45 -0.43 26.33
CA ARG A 150 0.39 0.44 26.88
C ARG A 150 0.47 0.57 28.39
N ALA A 151 0.65 -0.55 29.08
CA ALA A 151 0.73 -0.56 30.54
C ALA A 151 1.98 0.17 31.08
N VAL A 152 3.10 0.14 30.34
CA VAL A 152 4.38 0.75 30.76
C VAL A 152 4.48 2.22 30.38
N PHE A 153 3.97 2.59 29.20
CA PHE A 153 4.18 3.93 28.62
C PHE A 153 2.90 4.80 28.61
N ASP A 154 1.81 4.31 29.18
CA ASP A 154 0.50 4.99 29.23
C ASP A 154 0.05 5.53 27.84
N ILE A 155 0.29 4.73 26.81
CA ILE A 155 -0.04 5.10 25.43
C ILE A 155 -1.52 4.81 25.18
N GLU A 156 -2.31 5.85 24.96
CA GLU A 156 -3.68 5.70 24.46
C GLU A 156 -3.68 5.06 23.07
N SER A 157 -4.46 4.01 22.92
CA SER A 157 -4.60 3.38 21.61
C SER A 157 -5.77 4.02 20.86
N TYR A 158 -5.48 4.72 19.83
CA TYR A 158 -6.49 4.95 18.79
C TYR A 158 -6.77 3.63 18.08
N GLY A 159 -7.75 2.87 18.61
CA GLY A 159 -8.21 1.62 18.02
C GLY A 159 -9.03 1.92 16.77
N TYR A 160 -8.34 2.00 15.63
CA TYR A 160 -8.97 2.38 14.37
C TYR A 160 -10.04 1.39 13.88
N ARG A 161 -9.97 0.11 14.28
CA ARG A 161 -10.95 -0.91 13.87
C ARG A 161 -11.02 -2.06 14.89
N SER A 162 -12.22 -2.37 15.35
CA SER A 162 -12.44 -3.46 16.28
C SER A 162 -12.62 -4.80 15.54
N VAL A 163 -12.23 -5.90 16.19
CA VAL A 163 -12.51 -7.28 15.73
C VAL A 163 -14.02 -7.51 15.48
N GLN A 164 -14.88 -6.70 16.11
CA GLN A 164 -16.33 -6.77 15.89
C GLN A 164 -16.73 -6.54 14.44
N ASN A 165 -15.92 -5.80 13.66
CA ASN A 165 -16.17 -5.61 12.24
C ASN A 165 -15.95 -6.89 11.42
N ALA A 166 -15.12 -7.84 11.87
CA ALA A 166 -14.87 -9.08 11.14
C ALA A 166 -16.10 -10.01 11.07
N LEU A 167 -17.09 -9.81 11.94
CA LEU A 167 -18.32 -10.63 11.96
C LEU A 167 -19.40 -10.12 11.00
N TRP A 168 -19.11 -9.07 10.22
CA TRP A 168 -20.07 -8.50 9.25
C TRP A 168 -20.57 -9.53 8.23
N ILE A 169 -19.71 -10.48 7.84
CA ILE A 169 -20.01 -11.49 6.82
C ILE A 169 -21.24 -12.33 7.19
N PHE A 170 -21.46 -12.56 8.48
CA PHE A 170 -22.64 -13.28 8.97
C PHE A 170 -23.88 -12.40 9.04
N ARG A 171 -23.72 -11.07 9.14
CA ARG A 171 -24.83 -10.11 9.24
C ARG A 171 -25.28 -9.60 7.86
N TYR A 172 -24.32 -9.43 6.93
CA TYR A 172 -24.57 -8.79 5.62
C TYR A 172 -23.85 -9.57 4.48
N PRO A 173 -24.27 -10.82 4.17
CA PRO A 173 -23.58 -11.64 3.18
C PRO A 173 -23.57 -11.02 1.76
N GLY A 174 -24.57 -10.22 1.41
CA GLY A 174 -24.62 -9.50 0.13
C GLY A 174 -23.49 -8.50 -0.08
N ARG A 175 -22.83 -8.06 0.99
CA ARG A 175 -21.69 -7.15 0.91
C ARG A 175 -20.46 -7.76 0.22
N ILE A 176 -20.34 -9.10 0.22
CA ILE A 176 -19.30 -9.81 -0.53
C ILE A 176 -19.38 -9.45 -2.02
N GLN A 177 -20.59 -9.47 -2.60
CA GLN A 177 -20.78 -9.11 -3.99
C GLN A 177 -20.34 -7.68 -4.29
N THR A 178 -20.65 -6.75 -3.41
CA THR A 178 -20.20 -5.35 -3.52
C THR A 178 -18.67 -5.25 -3.48
N ILE A 179 -18.02 -5.95 -2.54
CA ILE A 179 -16.53 -5.99 -2.44
C ILE A 179 -15.93 -6.55 -3.73
N VAL A 180 -16.46 -7.66 -4.24
CA VAL A 180 -15.96 -8.27 -5.49
C VAL A 180 -16.12 -7.32 -6.67
N ARG A 181 -17.29 -6.68 -6.81
CA ARG A 181 -17.53 -5.68 -7.87
C ARG A 181 -16.57 -4.50 -7.76
N GLN A 182 -16.32 -3.99 -6.54
CA GLN A 182 -15.37 -2.91 -6.31
C GLN A 182 -13.93 -3.35 -6.65
N ILE A 183 -13.51 -4.55 -6.27
CA ILE A 183 -12.21 -5.10 -6.66
C ILE A 183 -12.07 -5.15 -8.18
N ILE A 184 -13.09 -5.68 -8.88
CA ILE A 184 -13.05 -5.74 -10.34
C ILE A 184 -12.97 -4.34 -10.93
N ARG A 185 -13.78 -3.41 -10.45
CA ARG A 185 -13.75 -2.02 -10.91
C ARG A 185 -12.37 -1.39 -10.69
N ASP A 186 -11.88 -1.41 -9.46
CA ASP A 186 -10.71 -0.63 -9.06
C ASP A 186 -9.41 -1.24 -9.61
N TYR A 187 -9.33 -2.57 -9.74
CA TYR A 187 -8.11 -3.25 -10.16
C TYR A 187 -8.07 -3.68 -11.62
N TYR A 188 -9.21 -3.72 -12.33
CA TYR A 188 -9.26 -4.20 -13.70
C TYR A 188 -9.87 -3.22 -14.71
N VAL A 189 -10.67 -2.28 -14.27
CA VAL A 189 -11.43 -1.40 -15.16
C VAL A 189 -11.06 0.06 -14.98
N ALA A 190 -11.31 0.61 -13.81
CA ALA A 190 -11.14 2.05 -13.58
C ALA A 190 -9.71 2.44 -13.22
N GLY A 191 -9.02 1.59 -12.47
CA GLY A 191 -7.74 1.96 -11.86
C GLY A 191 -7.86 3.14 -10.92
N THR A 192 -6.76 3.48 -10.35
CA THR A 192 -6.59 4.73 -9.63
C THR A 192 -5.25 5.34 -9.99
N LYS A 193 -5.05 6.58 -9.53
CA LYS A 193 -3.82 7.34 -9.73
C LYS A 193 -2.50 6.59 -9.47
N PHE A 194 -2.51 5.62 -8.54
CA PHE A 194 -1.32 4.84 -8.17
C PHE A 194 -1.28 3.45 -8.79
N TYR A 195 -2.24 3.15 -9.64
CA TYR A 195 -2.41 1.79 -10.05
C TYR A 195 -2.30 1.66 -11.56
N PRO A 196 -1.14 1.22 -12.07
CA PRO A 196 -1.00 0.96 -13.50
C PRO A 196 -1.78 -0.32 -13.84
N ILE A 197 -3.07 -0.17 -14.13
CA ILE A 197 -3.98 -1.26 -14.49
C ILE A 197 -3.33 -2.17 -15.53
N THR A 198 -2.75 -1.57 -16.56
CA THR A 198 -2.17 -2.31 -17.67
C THR A 198 -1.14 -3.33 -17.22
N LEU A 199 -0.20 -2.93 -16.36
CA LEU A 199 0.84 -3.84 -15.85
C LEU A 199 0.25 -4.95 -14.99
N PHE A 200 -0.74 -4.64 -14.15
CA PHE A 200 -1.38 -5.64 -13.31
C PHE A 200 -2.23 -6.62 -14.12
N VAL A 201 -3.02 -6.12 -15.06
CA VAL A 201 -3.85 -6.98 -15.94
C VAL A 201 -2.97 -7.91 -16.77
N LEU A 202 -1.89 -7.38 -17.36
CA LEU A 202 -0.92 -8.20 -18.11
C LEU A 202 -0.24 -9.23 -17.21
N ALA A 203 0.19 -8.85 -16.00
CA ALA A 203 0.76 -9.78 -15.03
C ALA A 203 -0.24 -10.86 -14.62
N SER A 204 -1.50 -10.48 -14.37
CA SER A 204 -2.58 -11.40 -14.00
C SER A 204 -2.91 -12.40 -15.12
N LEU A 205 -3.04 -11.92 -16.35
CA LEU A 205 -3.28 -12.78 -17.52
C LEU A 205 -2.10 -13.72 -17.76
N PHE A 206 -0.88 -13.19 -17.75
CA PHE A 206 0.33 -13.99 -17.90
C PHE A 206 0.44 -15.06 -16.82
N PHE A 207 0.22 -14.69 -15.55
CA PHE A 207 0.24 -15.62 -14.43
C PHE A 207 -0.84 -16.70 -14.55
N GLY A 208 -2.06 -16.33 -14.94
CA GLY A 208 -3.16 -17.29 -15.17
C GLY A 208 -2.81 -18.32 -16.25
N VAL A 209 -2.29 -17.85 -17.39
CA VAL A 209 -1.83 -18.72 -18.48
C VAL A 209 -0.69 -19.63 -18.01
N LEU A 210 0.25 -19.09 -17.25
CA LEU A 210 1.40 -19.83 -16.72
C LEU A 210 0.94 -20.95 -15.76
N VAL A 211 0.06 -20.66 -14.82
CA VAL A 211 -0.48 -21.63 -13.87
C VAL A 211 -1.23 -22.75 -14.61
N LEU A 212 -2.05 -22.41 -15.58
CA LEU A 212 -2.75 -23.40 -16.40
C LEU A 212 -1.77 -24.27 -17.21
N ALA A 213 -0.78 -23.65 -17.86
CA ALA A 213 0.21 -24.37 -18.64
C ALA A 213 1.03 -25.35 -17.75
N TYR A 214 1.48 -24.91 -16.58
CA TYR A 214 2.20 -25.80 -15.65
C TYR A 214 1.29 -26.87 -15.07
N THR A 215 0.02 -26.59 -14.78
CA THR A 215 -0.94 -27.58 -14.29
C THR A 215 -1.11 -28.71 -15.31
N ILE A 216 -1.28 -28.36 -16.58
CA ILE A 216 -1.46 -29.33 -17.67
C ILE A 216 -0.15 -30.10 -17.91
N TYR A 217 0.98 -29.38 -18.02
CA TYR A 217 2.29 -30.00 -18.30
C TYR A 217 2.72 -30.96 -17.21
N LYS A 218 2.56 -30.58 -15.95
CA LYS A 218 2.93 -31.40 -14.78
C LYS A 218 1.86 -32.39 -14.36
N LYS A 219 0.66 -32.32 -14.96
CA LYS A 219 -0.51 -33.10 -14.58
C LYS A 219 -0.79 -33.02 -13.05
N ASN A 220 -0.58 -31.87 -12.47
CA ASN A 220 -0.66 -31.65 -11.02
C ASN A 220 -1.67 -30.54 -10.69
N GLY A 221 -2.85 -30.93 -10.22
CA GLY A 221 -3.93 -30.00 -9.85
C GLY A 221 -3.60 -29.09 -8.66
N TYR A 222 -2.60 -29.45 -7.83
CA TYR A 222 -2.18 -28.57 -6.73
C TYR A 222 -1.56 -27.26 -7.22
N ILE A 223 -0.92 -27.25 -8.41
CA ILE A 223 -0.42 -26.02 -9.04
C ILE A 223 -1.58 -25.06 -9.29
N PHE A 224 -2.68 -25.56 -9.79
CA PHE A 224 -3.88 -24.76 -10.04
C PHE A 224 -4.47 -24.21 -8.74
N LEU A 225 -4.62 -25.05 -7.72
CA LEU A 225 -5.13 -24.63 -6.41
C LEU A 225 -4.24 -23.58 -5.74
N LEU A 226 -2.92 -23.78 -5.77
CA LEU A 226 -1.97 -22.81 -5.23
C LEU A 226 -1.97 -21.51 -6.03
N GLY A 227 -2.11 -21.58 -7.36
CA GLY A 227 -2.24 -20.40 -8.22
C GLY A 227 -3.49 -19.58 -7.89
N ILE A 228 -4.64 -20.22 -7.72
CA ILE A 228 -5.87 -19.54 -7.26
C ILE A 228 -5.66 -18.97 -5.86
N GLY A 229 -5.10 -19.76 -4.93
CA GLY A 229 -4.84 -19.31 -3.56
C GLY A 229 -3.92 -18.09 -3.51
N LEU A 230 -2.86 -18.07 -4.33
CA LEU A 230 -1.96 -16.92 -4.47
C LEU A 230 -2.71 -15.69 -4.96
N TYR A 231 -3.52 -15.87 -6.00
CA TYR A 231 -4.30 -14.77 -6.59
C TYR A 231 -5.34 -14.21 -5.61
N LEU A 232 -6.08 -15.08 -4.93
CA LEU A 232 -7.05 -14.66 -3.92
C LEU A 232 -6.38 -13.98 -2.71
N SER A 233 -5.16 -14.38 -2.37
CA SER A 233 -4.42 -13.74 -1.27
C SER A 233 -4.13 -12.26 -1.51
N LEU A 234 -4.13 -11.79 -2.77
CA LEU A 234 -3.98 -10.36 -3.09
C LEU A 234 -5.08 -9.50 -2.47
N PHE A 235 -6.28 -10.06 -2.31
CA PHE A 235 -7.47 -9.33 -1.88
C PHE A 235 -8.06 -9.83 -0.56
N ILE A 236 -7.41 -10.80 0.09
CA ILE A 236 -7.99 -11.50 1.24
C ILE A 236 -8.30 -10.58 2.42
N LEU A 237 -7.54 -9.49 2.61
CA LEU A 237 -7.78 -8.53 3.69
C LEU A 237 -9.06 -7.71 3.50
N SER A 238 -9.53 -7.54 2.29
CA SER A 238 -10.80 -6.85 2.00
C SER A 238 -12.01 -7.62 2.54
N ILE A 239 -11.89 -8.95 2.67
CA ILE A 239 -12.98 -9.80 3.18
C ILE A 239 -13.23 -9.54 4.67
N PRO A 240 -12.27 -9.71 5.60
CA PRO A 240 -12.53 -9.45 7.02
C PRO A 240 -12.85 -7.98 7.32
N GLN A 241 -12.36 -7.05 6.52
CA GLN A 241 -12.65 -5.63 6.70
C GLN A 241 -14.04 -5.21 6.18
N GLY A 242 -14.64 -6.00 5.29
CA GLY A 242 -15.94 -5.71 4.71
C GLY A 242 -15.96 -4.54 3.71
N GLU A 243 -14.79 -4.13 3.22
CA GLU A 243 -14.62 -3.05 2.25
C GLU A 243 -13.34 -3.26 1.43
N VAL A 244 -13.24 -2.66 0.28
CA VAL A 244 -11.99 -2.62 -0.49
C VAL A 244 -11.02 -1.70 0.22
N LEU A 245 -9.85 -2.23 0.54
CA LEU A 245 -8.84 -1.49 1.28
C LEU A 245 -8.04 -0.57 0.35
N PRO A 246 -7.51 0.54 0.87
CA PRO A 246 -6.58 1.39 0.13
C PRO A 246 -5.39 0.58 -0.42
N TYR A 247 -4.84 1.00 -1.56
CA TYR A 247 -3.76 0.25 -2.25
C TYR A 247 -2.54 0.02 -1.38
N ARG A 248 -2.20 0.96 -0.50
CA ARG A 248 -1.09 0.82 0.46
C ARG A 248 -1.19 -0.41 1.36
N THR A 249 -2.39 -0.97 1.54
CA THR A 249 -2.58 -2.20 2.30
C THR A 249 -2.30 -3.45 1.48
N ASN A 250 -2.34 -3.34 0.16
CA ASN A 250 -2.14 -4.45 -0.77
C ASN A 250 -0.67 -4.55 -1.24
N GLN A 251 0.27 -4.45 -0.28
CA GLN A 251 1.72 -4.43 -0.51
C GLN A 251 2.23 -5.63 -1.33
N MET A 252 1.55 -6.78 -1.29
CA MET A 252 1.90 -7.97 -2.06
C MET A 252 1.74 -7.80 -3.58
N LEU A 253 1.01 -6.78 -4.06
CA LEU A 253 0.84 -6.53 -5.50
C LEU A 253 2.19 -6.25 -6.18
N SER A 254 3.07 -5.48 -5.54
CA SER A 254 4.43 -5.24 -6.06
C SER A 254 5.23 -6.54 -6.20
N LEU A 255 5.13 -7.45 -5.22
CA LEU A 255 5.75 -8.77 -5.28
C LEU A 255 5.14 -9.63 -6.39
N PHE A 256 3.82 -9.59 -6.55
CA PHE A 256 3.11 -10.35 -7.56
C PHE A 256 3.52 -9.94 -8.98
N VAL A 257 3.51 -8.65 -9.29
CA VAL A 257 3.89 -8.13 -10.62
C VAL A 257 5.37 -8.38 -10.88
N ALA A 258 6.23 -8.17 -9.89
CA ALA A 258 7.66 -8.47 -10.00
C ALA A 258 7.93 -9.96 -10.24
N PHE A 259 7.18 -10.84 -9.57
CA PHE A 259 7.28 -12.28 -9.79
C PHE A 259 6.78 -12.70 -11.17
N ALA A 260 5.69 -12.12 -11.67
CA ALA A 260 5.21 -12.37 -13.02
C ALA A 260 6.26 -11.98 -14.08
N LEU A 261 6.91 -10.83 -13.92
CA LEU A 261 8.01 -10.41 -14.80
C LEU A 261 9.24 -11.32 -14.65
N PHE A 262 9.57 -11.76 -13.43
CA PHE A 262 10.63 -12.73 -13.20
C PHE A 262 10.40 -14.01 -13.98
N GLU A 263 9.23 -14.62 -13.90
CA GLU A 263 8.87 -15.83 -14.62
C GLU A 263 8.86 -15.62 -16.13
N PHE A 264 8.41 -14.46 -16.60
CA PHE A 264 8.55 -14.08 -18.00
C PHE A 264 10.01 -14.09 -18.45
N CYS A 265 10.90 -13.46 -17.71
CA CYS A 265 12.33 -13.46 -18.00
C CYS A 265 12.92 -14.87 -17.98
N VAL A 266 12.52 -15.73 -17.05
CA VAL A 266 12.97 -17.14 -16.98
C VAL A 266 12.56 -17.90 -18.23
N ILE A 267 11.32 -17.75 -18.69
CA ILE A 267 10.82 -18.42 -19.90
C ILE A 267 11.58 -17.91 -21.13
N VAL A 268 11.73 -16.59 -21.25
CA VAL A 268 12.46 -15.96 -22.35
C VAL A 268 13.91 -16.45 -22.41
N GLN A 269 14.61 -16.53 -21.27
CA GLN A 269 16.00 -17.00 -21.21
C GLN A 269 16.14 -18.49 -21.57
N LYS A 270 15.15 -19.30 -21.33
CA LYS A 270 15.11 -20.72 -21.72
C LYS A 270 14.77 -20.92 -23.20
N CYS A 271 14.35 -19.90 -23.92
CA CYS A 271 14.02 -20.00 -25.33
C CYS A 271 15.26 -20.29 -26.17
N ARG A 272 15.13 -21.21 -27.14
CA ARG A 272 16.26 -21.62 -28.03
C ARG A 272 16.71 -20.47 -28.95
N TYR A 273 15.80 -19.64 -29.40
CA TYR A 273 16.06 -18.61 -30.40
C TYR A 273 16.58 -17.32 -29.77
N ARG A 274 17.81 -16.93 -30.18
CA ARG A 274 18.49 -15.72 -29.67
C ARG A 274 17.65 -14.45 -29.86
N LEU A 275 17.00 -14.31 -31.03
CA LEU A 275 16.18 -13.15 -31.34
C LEU A 275 15.03 -13.00 -30.32
N ILE A 276 14.33 -14.10 -30.01
CA ILE A 276 13.21 -14.10 -29.04
C ILE A 276 13.75 -13.72 -27.65
N ARG A 277 14.94 -14.20 -27.26
CA ARG A 277 15.55 -13.81 -25.99
C ARG A 277 15.84 -12.32 -25.93
N VAL A 278 16.41 -11.76 -27.00
CA VAL A 278 16.72 -10.31 -27.04
C VAL A 278 15.43 -9.48 -27.02
N LEU A 279 14.47 -9.80 -27.88
CA LEU A 279 13.18 -9.08 -27.92
C LEU A 279 12.41 -9.18 -26.61
N GLY A 280 12.37 -10.36 -25.99
CA GLY A 280 11.72 -10.55 -24.71
C GLY A 280 12.40 -9.76 -23.58
N MET A 281 13.73 -9.68 -23.57
CA MET A 281 14.43 -8.85 -22.59
C MET A 281 14.23 -7.34 -22.83
N ILE A 282 14.19 -6.90 -24.08
CA ILE A 282 13.81 -5.51 -24.42
C ILE A 282 12.42 -5.20 -23.88
N LEU A 283 11.45 -6.11 -24.08
CA LEU A 283 10.10 -5.95 -23.57
C LEU A 283 10.08 -5.89 -22.04
N ALA A 284 10.85 -6.75 -21.35
CA ALA A 284 10.96 -6.70 -19.89
C ALA A 284 11.53 -5.36 -19.39
N VAL A 285 12.56 -4.86 -20.05
CA VAL A 285 13.14 -3.54 -19.73
C VAL A 285 12.15 -2.42 -20.00
N SER A 286 11.34 -2.52 -21.07
CA SER A 286 10.29 -1.54 -21.38
C SER A 286 9.21 -1.50 -20.30
N PHE A 287 8.82 -2.64 -19.73
CA PHE A 287 7.87 -2.67 -18.62
C PHE A 287 8.45 -2.03 -17.35
N ILE A 288 9.70 -2.32 -17.02
CA ILE A 288 10.40 -1.69 -15.88
C ILE A 288 10.51 -0.18 -16.11
N TYR A 289 10.90 0.24 -17.32
CA TYR A 289 11.02 1.65 -17.66
C TYR A 289 9.69 2.39 -17.51
N ASN A 290 8.59 1.81 -18.02
CA ASN A 290 7.26 2.41 -17.87
C ASN A 290 6.85 2.52 -16.39
N ALA A 291 7.09 1.46 -15.60
CA ALA A 291 6.81 1.51 -14.17
C ALA A 291 7.62 2.61 -13.46
N ALA A 292 8.92 2.70 -13.75
CA ALA A 292 9.79 3.75 -13.21
C ALA A 292 9.37 5.16 -13.68
N PHE A 293 8.93 5.30 -14.92
CA PHE A 293 8.43 6.56 -15.46
C PHE A 293 7.18 7.01 -14.70
N ASP A 294 6.20 6.12 -14.52
CA ASP A 294 4.99 6.39 -13.76
C ASP A 294 5.32 6.76 -12.31
N LEU A 295 6.20 5.99 -11.65
CA LEU A 295 6.65 6.24 -10.28
C LEU A 295 7.28 7.63 -10.12
N ASN A 296 8.17 8.00 -11.04
CA ASN A 296 8.82 9.33 -11.03
C ASN A 296 7.81 10.44 -11.30
N GLY A 297 6.84 10.22 -12.20
CA GLY A 297 5.73 11.13 -12.43
C GLY A 297 4.94 11.42 -11.16
N TRP A 298 4.66 10.38 -10.37
CA TRP A 298 3.99 10.51 -9.07
C TRP A 298 4.77 11.33 -8.06
N PHE A 299 6.06 11.03 -7.88
CA PHE A 299 6.89 11.81 -6.97
C PHE A 299 7.02 13.25 -7.40
N ALA A 300 7.14 13.51 -8.69
CA ALA A 300 7.19 14.88 -9.21
C ALA A 300 5.87 15.65 -8.96
N PHE A 301 4.73 14.99 -9.17
CA PHE A 301 3.42 15.58 -8.89
C PHE A 301 3.25 15.89 -7.39
N GLU A 302 3.51 14.93 -6.50
CA GLU A 302 3.40 15.15 -5.06
C GLU A 302 4.37 16.22 -4.55
N TYR A 303 5.58 16.29 -5.12
CA TYR A 303 6.52 17.36 -4.80
C TYR A 303 5.98 18.73 -5.19
N GLN A 304 5.50 18.90 -6.43
CA GLN A 304 4.96 20.17 -6.90
C GLN A 304 3.72 20.59 -6.11
N LYS A 305 2.83 19.63 -5.82
CA LYS A 305 1.67 19.88 -4.99
C LYS A 305 2.07 20.33 -3.58
N ASN A 306 3.00 19.63 -2.94
CA ASN A 306 3.49 20.01 -1.63
C ASN A 306 4.09 21.43 -1.62
N GLN A 307 4.81 21.82 -2.68
CA GLN A 307 5.30 23.21 -2.83
C GLN A 307 4.15 24.21 -2.90
N ALA A 308 3.08 23.89 -3.62
CA ALA A 308 1.90 24.76 -3.71
C ALA A 308 1.16 24.87 -2.36
N GLU A 309 1.06 23.79 -1.63
CA GLU A 309 0.48 23.76 -0.27
C GLU A 309 1.32 24.58 0.71
N LEU A 310 2.64 24.40 0.69
CA LEU A 310 3.55 25.18 1.54
C LEU A 310 3.49 26.67 1.23
N ALA A 311 3.29 27.07 -0.02
CA ALA A 311 3.11 28.46 -0.39
C ALA A 311 1.84 29.07 0.25
N VAL A 312 0.76 28.30 0.40
CA VAL A 312 -0.44 28.73 1.14
C VAL A 312 -0.11 28.95 2.61
N ILE A 313 0.61 28.03 3.24
CA ILE A 313 1.05 28.14 4.64
C ILE A 313 1.93 29.39 4.83
N ASP A 314 2.90 29.61 3.93
CA ASP A 314 3.78 30.77 3.99
C ASP A 314 3.02 32.09 3.86
N ASN A 315 2.00 32.16 2.98
CA ASN A 315 1.14 33.34 2.84
C ASN A 315 0.34 33.61 4.12
N ILE A 316 -0.29 32.57 4.68
CA ILE A 316 -1.04 32.72 5.94
C ILE A 316 -0.10 33.10 7.09
N ALA A 317 1.07 32.46 7.18
CA ALA A 317 2.08 32.79 8.19
C ALA A 317 2.52 34.27 8.10
N TYR A 318 2.74 34.78 6.89
CA TYR A 318 3.09 36.16 6.66
C TYR A 318 1.98 37.13 7.09
N GLU A 319 0.71 36.83 6.76
CA GLU A 319 -0.42 37.65 7.18
C GLU A 319 -0.61 37.66 8.70
N LEU A 320 -0.49 36.48 9.34
CA LEU A 320 -0.55 36.36 10.79
C LEU A 320 0.51 37.18 11.49
N GLN A 321 1.79 37.05 11.05
CA GLN A 321 2.92 37.78 11.65
C GLN A 321 2.82 39.29 11.47
N LYS A 322 2.25 39.76 10.35
CA LYS A 322 2.17 41.18 10.03
C LYS A 322 1.00 41.87 10.68
N GLY A 323 -0.14 41.21 10.82
CA GLY A 323 -1.41 41.82 11.12
C GLY A 323 -2.05 41.46 12.46
N TYR A 324 -1.50 40.47 13.19
CA TYR A 324 -2.19 39.89 14.37
C TYR A 324 -1.22 39.68 15.55
N ASP A 325 -1.75 39.69 16.76
CA ASP A 325 -0.97 39.50 18.00
C ASP A 325 -0.78 38.00 18.32
N ILE A 326 -0.01 37.31 17.47
CA ILE A 326 0.26 35.88 17.60
C ILE A 326 1.20 35.50 18.77
N ASP A 327 1.90 36.47 19.30
CA ASP A 327 2.81 36.25 20.45
C ASP A 327 2.04 36.08 21.76
N ASN A 328 0.89 36.74 21.90
CA ASN A 328 0.06 36.72 23.10
C ASN A 328 -1.25 35.94 22.94
N LYS A 329 -1.73 35.74 21.74
CA LYS A 329 -3.00 35.08 21.47
C LYS A 329 -2.84 33.75 20.74
N PRO A 330 -3.47 32.68 21.23
CA PRO A 330 -3.47 31.40 20.54
C PRO A 330 -4.22 31.48 19.20
N VAL A 331 -3.74 30.69 18.25
CA VAL A 331 -4.34 30.56 16.91
C VAL A 331 -5.09 29.25 16.79
N VAL A 332 -6.29 29.31 16.26
CA VAL A 332 -7.19 28.17 16.01
C VAL A 332 -7.48 28.09 14.52
N PHE A 333 -7.33 26.92 13.94
CA PHE A 333 -7.65 26.64 12.55
C PHE A 333 -8.98 25.89 12.45
N ILE A 334 -9.90 26.38 11.60
CA ILE A 334 -11.20 25.74 11.31
C ILE A 334 -11.42 25.61 9.82
N GLY A 335 -12.30 24.70 9.42
CA GLY A 335 -12.64 24.47 8.01
C GLY A 335 -11.64 23.56 7.28
N GLU A 336 -11.85 23.44 5.99
CA GLU A 336 -11.06 22.59 5.09
C GLU A 336 -10.71 23.38 3.83
N TYR A 337 -9.47 23.27 3.41
CA TYR A 337 -9.00 23.83 2.15
C TYR A 337 -8.37 22.76 1.28
N GLN A 338 -8.70 22.79 0.01
CA GLN A 338 -8.04 21.96 -1.01
C GLN A 338 -7.52 22.87 -2.12
N LEU A 339 -6.35 22.53 -2.65
CA LEU A 339 -5.82 23.23 -3.82
C LEU A 339 -6.85 23.16 -4.96
N GLY A 340 -7.12 24.31 -5.58
CA GLY A 340 -8.06 24.37 -6.69
C GLY A 340 -7.60 23.49 -7.87
N SER A 341 -8.56 22.97 -8.63
CA SER A 341 -8.32 22.10 -9.79
C SER A 341 -7.29 22.68 -10.77
N ALA A 342 -7.36 23.98 -11.03
CA ALA A 342 -6.40 24.65 -11.93
C ALA A 342 -4.94 24.59 -11.43
N THR A 343 -4.71 24.56 -10.11
CA THR A 343 -3.37 24.39 -9.53
C THR A 343 -2.95 22.93 -9.60
N LEU A 344 -3.84 22.03 -9.30
CA LEU A 344 -3.60 20.58 -9.41
C LEU A 344 -3.33 20.15 -10.85
N ASP A 345 -4.04 20.72 -11.82
CA ASP A 345 -3.81 20.46 -13.25
C ASP A 345 -2.40 20.92 -13.70
N LYS A 346 -1.91 22.02 -13.15
CA LYS A 346 -0.53 22.47 -13.41
C LYS A 346 0.52 21.54 -12.81
N CYS A 347 0.21 20.90 -11.70
CA CYS A 347 1.08 19.91 -11.07
C CYS A 347 1.04 18.56 -11.82
N SER A 348 -0.03 18.27 -12.58
CA SER A 348 -0.21 17.00 -13.27
C SER A 348 0.70 16.89 -14.50
N ILE A 349 1.48 15.82 -14.56
CA ILE A 349 2.39 15.54 -15.68
C ILE A 349 1.68 14.78 -16.81
N HIS A 350 0.55 14.13 -16.52
CA HIS A 350 -0.10 13.16 -17.40
C HIS A 350 -1.47 13.56 -17.91
N SER A 351 -1.91 14.80 -17.72
CA SER A 351 -3.25 15.26 -18.15
C SER A 351 -3.51 15.14 -19.67
N GLY A 352 -2.48 14.87 -20.46
CA GLY A 352 -2.56 14.66 -21.90
C GLY A 352 -2.31 13.21 -22.37
N ASP A 353 -2.11 12.25 -21.47
CA ASP A 353 -1.75 10.90 -21.84
C ASP A 353 -2.93 10.16 -22.51
N ALA A 354 -2.63 9.48 -23.62
CA ALA A 354 -3.61 8.67 -24.37
C ALA A 354 -4.21 7.54 -23.49
N GLY A 355 -3.43 6.96 -22.58
CA GLY A 355 -3.88 5.99 -21.61
C GLY A 355 -4.94 6.55 -20.67
N TYR A 356 -4.73 7.76 -20.17
CA TYR A 356 -5.69 8.48 -19.36
C TYR A 356 -7.01 8.74 -20.10
N GLN A 357 -6.94 9.22 -21.34
CA GLN A 357 -8.13 9.49 -22.17
C GLN A 357 -8.92 8.20 -22.48
N THR A 358 -8.21 7.09 -22.68
CA THR A 358 -8.85 5.78 -22.94
C THR A 358 -9.60 5.30 -21.69
N ILE A 359 -8.99 5.40 -20.53
CA ILE A 359 -9.63 5.01 -19.27
C ILE A 359 -10.80 5.95 -18.97
N LYS A 360 -10.67 7.23 -19.23
CA LYS A 360 -11.76 8.19 -19.12
C LYS A 360 -12.95 7.80 -19.97
N SER A 361 -12.72 7.49 -21.22
CA SER A 361 -13.79 7.08 -22.14
C SER A 361 -14.47 5.80 -21.70
N LEU A 362 -13.72 4.84 -21.14
CA LEU A 362 -14.27 3.59 -20.62
C LEU A 362 -15.17 3.81 -19.40
N ASN A 363 -14.77 4.71 -18.51
CA ASN A 363 -15.58 5.02 -17.33
C ASN A 363 -16.83 5.82 -17.69
N ASP A 364 -16.71 6.79 -18.59
CA ASP A 364 -17.86 7.56 -19.10
C ASP A 364 -18.88 6.60 -19.75
N TRP A 365 -18.38 5.62 -20.50
CA TRP A 365 -19.22 4.57 -21.08
C TRP A 365 -19.88 3.69 -20.02
N MET A 366 -19.14 3.27 -18.98
CA MET A 366 -19.69 2.46 -17.89
C MET A 366 -20.71 3.25 -17.05
N GLU A 367 -20.51 4.54 -16.83
CA GLU A 367 -21.48 5.41 -16.15
C GLU A 367 -22.80 5.48 -16.93
N ILE A 368 -22.73 5.60 -18.25
CA ILE A 368 -23.90 5.58 -19.14
C ILE A 368 -24.65 4.24 -19.06
N GLU A 369 -23.92 3.13 -19.07
CA GLU A 369 -24.52 1.78 -19.08
C GLU A 369 -25.08 1.35 -17.71
N THR A 370 -24.49 1.79 -16.62
CA THR A 370 -24.88 1.32 -15.28
C THR A 370 -25.67 2.32 -14.47
N GLY A 371 -25.70 3.60 -14.89
CA GLY A 371 -26.34 4.70 -14.15
C GLY A 371 -25.69 5.01 -12.80
N GLU A 372 -24.60 4.32 -12.46
CA GLU A 372 -23.79 4.63 -11.28
C GLU A 372 -22.72 5.64 -11.69
N GLN A 373 -22.66 6.78 -11.00
CA GLN A 373 -21.50 7.66 -11.11
C GLN A 373 -20.29 6.90 -10.59
N TYR A 374 -19.56 6.31 -11.51
CA TYR A 374 -18.21 5.88 -11.24
C TYR A 374 -17.43 7.16 -11.07
N VAL A 375 -17.22 7.53 -9.81
CA VAL A 375 -16.31 8.61 -9.50
C VAL A 375 -15.02 8.21 -10.16
N TYR A 376 -14.80 8.85 -11.28
CA TYR A 376 -13.56 8.86 -11.97
C TYR A 376 -12.60 9.37 -10.96
N THR A 377 -12.10 8.47 -10.17
CA THR A 377 -11.07 8.88 -9.30
C THR A 377 -9.91 9.18 -10.18
N GLN A 378 -10.27 10.22 -10.91
CA GLN A 378 -9.36 11.04 -10.25
C GLN A 378 -8.11 10.95 -11.00
N THR A 379 -8.20 11.69 -11.86
CA THR A 379 -7.08 12.46 -12.35
C THR A 379 -5.91 12.34 -11.39
N LEU A 380 -4.77 12.20 -11.94
CA LEU A 380 -3.49 12.47 -11.33
C LEU A 380 -3.45 13.77 -10.50
N SER A 381 -4.53 14.54 -10.50
CA SER A 381 -4.72 15.79 -9.77
C SER A 381 -5.13 15.61 -8.31
N GLU A 382 -5.46 14.41 -7.84
CA GLU A 382 -5.70 14.21 -6.43
C GLU A 382 -4.46 13.69 -5.72
N SER A 383 -4.13 14.36 -4.66
CA SER A 383 -3.05 13.98 -3.78
C SER A 383 -3.34 12.70 -3.02
N VAL A 384 -2.29 11.95 -2.76
CA VAL A 384 -2.31 10.84 -1.82
C VAL A 384 -2.44 11.34 -0.39
N VAL A 385 -1.87 12.51 -0.14
CA VAL A 385 -1.68 13.05 1.20
C VAL A 385 -1.90 14.54 1.18
N ASP A 386 -3.05 14.99 1.64
CA ASP A 386 -3.37 16.38 1.84
C ASP A 386 -2.97 16.82 3.26
N TRP A 387 -1.69 16.74 3.57
CA TRP A 387 -1.21 16.93 4.94
C TRP A 387 -1.15 18.37 5.37
N ALA A 388 -0.85 19.30 4.44
CA ALA A 388 -0.55 20.66 4.79
C ALA A 388 -1.80 21.50 5.06
N ILE A 389 -2.90 21.23 4.34
CA ILE A 389 -4.07 22.12 4.33
C ILE A 389 -5.37 21.37 4.63
N TRP A 390 -5.25 20.15 5.08
CA TRP A 390 -6.36 19.23 5.11
C TRP A 390 -7.21 19.38 6.36
N GLY A 391 -8.51 19.44 6.19
CA GLY A 391 -9.63 19.16 7.09
C GLY A 391 -9.39 18.92 8.54
N PHE A 392 -8.56 19.72 9.08
CA PHE A 392 -8.08 19.58 10.44
C PHE A 392 -9.14 19.90 11.48
N SER A 393 -10.31 20.25 11.00
CA SER A 393 -11.41 20.71 11.79
C SER A 393 -12.03 19.66 12.73
N ARG A 394 -11.91 18.38 12.39
CA ARG A 394 -12.66 17.35 13.13
C ARG A 394 -11.89 16.67 14.26
N TYR A 395 -10.58 16.90 14.37
CA TYR A 395 -9.75 16.21 15.34
C TYR A 395 -8.73 17.15 15.98
N GLU A 396 -8.81 17.29 17.29
CA GLU A 396 -7.89 18.08 18.11
C GLU A 396 -6.41 17.90 17.76
N GLY A 397 -5.99 16.67 17.50
CA GLY A 397 -4.63 16.34 17.14
C GLY A 397 -4.11 17.06 15.89
N TYR A 398 -4.97 17.38 14.96
CA TYR A 398 -4.59 18.05 13.71
C TYR A 398 -4.23 19.52 13.90
N ASN A 399 -4.95 20.26 14.77
CA ASN A 399 -4.55 21.64 15.09
C ASN A 399 -3.13 21.72 15.64
N ARG A 400 -2.69 20.75 16.43
CA ARG A 400 -1.29 20.64 16.88
C ARG A 400 -0.32 20.45 15.73
N GLU A 401 -0.67 19.61 14.76
CA GLU A 401 0.20 19.37 13.61
C GLU A 401 0.28 20.61 12.71
N MET A 402 -0.82 21.35 12.55
CA MET A 402 -0.79 22.66 11.85
C MET A 402 0.16 23.63 12.56
N ILE A 403 0.06 23.80 13.86
CA ILE A 403 0.97 24.67 14.63
C ILE A 403 2.43 24.24 14.45
N ARG A 404 2.72 22.94 14.46
CA ARG A 404 4.07 22.41 14.18
C ARG A 404 4.53 22.73 12.77
N LEU A 405 3.63 22.64 11.79
CA LEU A 405 3.92 22.98 10.40
C LEU A 405 4.27 24.46 10.25
N PHE A 406 3.49 25.37 10.86
CA PHE A 406 3.79 26.78 10.89
C PHE A 406 5.12 27.07 11.61
N ALA A 407 5.40 26.42 12.72
CA ALA A 407 6.65 26.53 13.44
C ALA A 407 7.85 26.08 12.60
N ALA A 408 7.71 25.00 11.84
CA ALA A 408 8.73 24.53 10.90
C ALA A 408 8.99 25.53 9.75
N ARG A 409 8.03 26.41 9.47
CA ARG A 409 8.14 27.50 8.48
C ARG A 409 8.56 28.84 9.13
N GLY A 410 8.98 28.85 10.41
CA GLY A 410 9.45 30.04 11.13
C GLY A 410 8.34 30.90 11.73
N CYS A 411 7.09 30.46 11.73
CA CYS A 411 5.98 31.13 12.38
C CYS A 411 5.58 30.37 13.64
N GLN A 412 6.01 30.87 14.80
CA GLN A 412 5.65 30.27 16.09
C GLN A 412 4.23 30.69 16.48
N LEU A 413 3.38 29.74 16.74
CA LEU A 413 1.98 29.97 17.10
C LEU A 413 1.68 29.30 18.46
N LEU A 414 0.86 29.95 19.27
CA LEU A 414 0.33 29.37 20.50
C LEU A 414 -0.89 28.51 20.17
N TRP A 415 -0.98 27.33 20.79
CA TRP A 415 -2.14 26.47 20.58
C TRP A 415 -3.28 26.83 21.50
N GLY A 416 -4.50 26.99 20.93
CA GLY A 416 -5.68 27.44 21.67
C GLY A 416 -6.44 26.37 22.47
N GLY A 417 -6.11 25.08 22.31
CA GLY A 417 -6.88 24.00 22.97
C GLY A 417 -8.29 23.77 22.38
N ASN A 418 -8.97 22.74 22.90
CA ASN A 418 -10.28 22.34 22.40
C ASN A 418 -11.38 23.34 22.68
N GLU A 419 -11.34 24.00 23.84
CA GLU A 419 -12.36 24.97 24.21
C GLU A 419 -12.43 26.14 23.22
N LEU A 420 -11.25 26.62 22.78
CA LEU A 420 -11.20 27.70 21.80
C LEU A 420 -11.55 27.21 20.38
N TYR A 421 -11.26 25.95 20.09
CA TYR A 421 -11.68 25.35 18.83
C TYR A 421 -13.20 25.27 18.73
N GLU A 422 -13.90 24.79 19.76
CA GLU A 422 -15.38 24.75 19.78
C GLU A 422 -15.99 26.15 19.70
N LYS A 423 -15.44 27.13 20.42
CA LYS A 423 -15.84 28.54 20.31
C LYS A 423 -15.63 29.10 18.90
N ALA A 424 -14.56 28.71 18.23
CA ALA A 424 -14.27 29.13 16.88
C ALA A 424 -15.27 28.55 15.87
N LEU A 425 -15.67 27.28 16.05
CA LEU A 425 -16.70 26.64 15.23
C LEU A 425 -18.07 27.33 15.35
N GLU A 426 -18.47 27.72 16.55
CA GLU A 426 -19.71 28.46 16.76
C GLU A 426 -19.76 29.79 15.99
N ARG A 427 -18.62 30.35 15.68
CA ARG A 427 -18.47 31.64 14.96
C ARG A 427 -17.99 31.45 13.49
N GLU A 428 -18.05 30.24 12.98
CA GLU A 428 -17.57 29.92 11.63
C GLU A 428 -18.22 30.81 10.56
N GLU A 429 -19.50 31.12 10.67
CA GLU A 429 -20.24 31.92 9.72
C GLU A 429 -19.84 33.41 9.70
N GLU A 430 -19.12 33.89 10.72
CA GLU A 430 -18.60 35.26 10.79
C GLU A 430 -17.34 35.47 9.93
N LEU A 431 -16.71 34.41 9.46
CA LEU A 431 -15.47 34.46 8.69
C LEU A 431 -15.73 34.04 7.25
N ASN A 432 -15.00 34.66 6.33
CA ASN A 432 -14.88 34.15 4.98
C ASN A 432 -13.96 32.90 4.97
N ARG A 433 -14.02 32.14 3.89
CA ARG A 433 -13.09 31.03 3.67
C ARG A 433 -11.84 31.51 2.91
N TYR A 434 -10.68 30.99 3.29
CA TYR A 434 -9.47 31.19 2.51
C TYR A 434 -9.71 30.80 1.03
N PRO A 435 -9.24 31.54 0.03
CA PRO A 435 -8.39 32.74 0.11
C PRO A 435 -9.13 34.09 0.10
N VAL A 436 -10.43 34.12 0.43
CA VAL A 436 -11.21 35.37 0.43
C VAL A 436 -10.85 36.22 1.65
N ASN A 437 -10.55 37.49 1.47
CA ASN A 437 -10.23 38.40 2.58
C ASN A 437 -11.24 38.28 3.74
N GLY A 438 -10.74 38.30 4.97
CA GLY A 438 -11.56 38.10 6.18
C GLY A 438 -11.63 36.65 6.63
N TYR A 439 -10.75 35.78 6.11
CA TYR A 439 -10.58 34.41 6.59
C TYR A 439 -9.77 34.32 7.89
N ILE A 440 -9.07 35.40 8.29
CA ILE A 440 -8.43 35.56 9.59
C ILE A 440 -9.22 36.61 10.38
N LYS A 441 -9.56 36.29 11.63
CA LYS A 441 -10.23 37.20 12.54
C LYS A 441 -9.64 37.09 13.92
N GLU A 442 -9.31 38.23 14.51
CA GLU A 442 -8.82 38.33 15.87
C GLU A 442 -10.01 38.63 16.81
N TYR A 443 -10.10 37.86 17.86
CA TYR A 443 -11.00 38.06 19.00
C TYR A 443 -10.21 38.53 20.22
N GLU A 444 -10.89 38.76 21.33
CA GLU A 444 -10.27 39.27 22.55
C GLU A 444 -9.18 38.30 23.09
N ASP A 445 -9.44 36.99 23.05
CA ASP A 445 -8.64 35.94 23.67
C ASP A 445 -7.97 34.98 22.66
N TYR A 446 -8.29 35.05 21.37
CA TYR A 446 -7.72 34.14 20.34
C TYR A 446 -7.87 34.70 18.91
N ILE A 447 -7.19 34.04 18.00
CA ILE A 447 -7.23 34.32 16.55
C ILE A 447 -7.78 33.07 15.85
N VAL A 448 -8.67 33.26 14.87
CA VAL A 448 -9.22 32.17 14.05
C VAL A 448 -8.75 32.32 12.62
N VAL A 449 -8.32 31.21 12.03
CA VAL A 449 -8.04 31.08 10.60
C VAL A 449 -9.03 30.08 10.02
N ARG A 450 -9.86 30.52 9.07
CA ARG A 450 -10.83 29.65 8.40
C ARG A 450 -10.33 29.26 7.02
N PHE A 451 -10.15 27.97 6.84
CA PHE A 451 -9.86 27.39 5.54
C PHE A 451 -11.11 27.18 4.69
#